data_743c0677067d98387b3e35395c1707c1
#
_entry.id   743c0677067d98387b3e35395c1707c1
#
_cell.length_a   1.000
_cell.length_b   1.000
_cell.length_c   1.000
_cell.angle_alpha   90.00
_cell.angle_beta   90.00
_cell.angle_gamma   90.00
#
_symmetry.space_group_name_H-M   'P 1'
#
loop_
_entity.id
_entity.type
_entity.pdbx_description
1 polymer ?
#
loop_
_entity_poly.entity_id
_entity_poly.type
_entity_poly.pdbx_seq_one_letter_code
_entity_poly.pdbx_strand_id
1 'polypeptide(L)' 'MWTVVNQVYATHHGQNAWAHLANGNAWRKITPNAADGVGNVFAMLVAAKANGMQAYVVLDGANQITEVYL' A
#
# COMPACT_ATOMS: atom_id res chain seq x y z
N MET A 1 -7.05 -9.18 1.17
CA MET A 1 -7.43 -9.43 -0.25
C MET A 1 -6.21 -9.49 -1.12
N TRP A 2 -6.20 -10.39 -2.08
CA TRP A 2 -5.15 -10.42 -3.09
C TRP A 2 -5.45 -9.37 -4.17
N THR A 3 -4.45 -8.62 -4.57
CA THR A 3 -4.61 -7.57 -5.59
C THR A 3 -3.31 -7.31 -6.32
N VAL A 4 -3.42 -6.88 -7.57
CA VAL A 4 -2.31 -6.27 -8.30
C VAL A 4 -2.17 -4.83 -7.80
N VAL A 5 -0.94 -4.37 -7.65
CA VAL A 5 -0.63 -2.97 -7.35
C VAL A 5 -0.36 -2.25 -8.66
N ASN A 6 -1.30 -1.41 -9.07
CA ASN A 6 -1.22 -0.71 -10.36
C ASN A 6 -0.21 0.43 -10.34
N GLN A 7 -0.23 1.21 -9.26
CA GLN A 7 0.62 2.38 -9.09
C GLN A 7 0.93 2.58 -7.61
N VAL A 8 2.05 3.23 -7.33
CA VAL A 8 2.41 3.67 -5.99
C VAL A 8 2.71 5.16 -6.03
N TYR A 9 2.49 5.84 -4.92
CA TYR A 9 2.64 7.28 -4.82
C TYR A 9 3.09 7.63 -3.40
N ALA A 10 4.07 8.50 -3.31
CA ALA A 10 4.51 9.04 -2.03
C ALA A 10 5.05 10.45 -2.22
N THR A 11 4.96 11.26 -1.15
CA THR A 11 5.58 12.58 -1.11
C THR A 11 6.61 12.60 0.02
N HIS A 12 7.42 13.64 0.08
CA HIS A 12 8.37 13.82 1.18
C HIS A 12 7.70 14.25 2.48
N HIS A 13 6.41 14.57 2.45
CA HIS A 13 5.66 14.85 3.67
C HIS A 13 5.55 13.59 4.52
N GLY A 14 5.55 13.75 5.83
CA GLY A 14 5.53 12.62 6.75
C GLY A 14 4.35 11.69 6.53
N GLN A 15 4.64 10.39 6.37
CA GLN A 15 3.63 9.33 6.35
C GLN A 15 2.58 9.49 5.25
N ASN A 16 2.95 10.08 4.13
CA ASN A 16 2.04 10.27 3.00
C ASN A 16 2.43 9.34 1.86
N ALA A 17 1.90 8.12 1.90
CA ALA A 17 2.17 7.09 0.90
C ALA A 17 0.87 6.37 0.55
N TRP A 18 0.71 6.05 -0.73
CA TRP A 18 -0.51 5.50 -1.31
C TRP A 18 -0.20 4.42 -2.31
N ALA A 19 -1.16 3.52 -2.52
CA ALA A 19 -1.11 2.56 -3.61
C ALA A 19 -2.47 2.51 -4.31
N HIS A 20 -2.45 2.40 -5.63
CA HIS A 20 -3.65 2.11 -6.41
C HIS A 20 -3.78 0.61 -6.55
N LEU A 21 -4.84 0.06 -6.01
CA LEU A 21 -5.10 -1.37 -5.99
C LEU A 21 -6.11 -1.72 -7.09
N ALA A 22 -5.79 -2.75 -7.87
CA ALA A 22 -6.68 -3.23 -8.92
C ALA A 22 -7.98 -3.78 -8.34
N ASN A 23 -7.88 -4.50 -7.22
CA ASN A 23 -9.06 -4.97 -6.50
C ASN A 23 -9.73 -3.78 -5.82
N GLY A 24 -10.94 -3.43 -6.26
CA GLY A 24 -11.65 -2.23 -5.82
C GLY A 24 -11.36 -1.00 -6.68
N ASN A 25 -10.34 -1.06 -7.55
CA ASN A 25 -10.00 -0.01 -8.50
C ASN A 25 -9.90 1.36 -7.82
N ALA A 26 -9.11 1.45 -6.76
CA ALA A 26 -9.07 2.66 -5.94
C ALA A 26 -7.69 2.94 -5.37
N TRP A 27 -7.42 4.21 -5.12
CA TRP A 27 -6.28 4.64 -4.33
C TRP A 27 -6.56 4.39 -2.86
N ARG A 28 -5.60 3.75 -2.18
CA ARG A 28 -5.69 3.50 -0.73
C ARG A 28 -4.44 4.06 -0.06
N LYS A 29 -4.65 4.89 0.95
CA LYS A 29 -3.55 5.44 1.75
C LYS A 29 -3.05 4.35 2.70
N ILE A 30 -1.75 4.31 2.94
CA ILE A 30 -1.19 3.53 4.04
C ILE A 30 -1.55 4.24 5.34
N THR A 31 -2.05 3.48 6.32
CA THR A 31 -2.45 4.05 7.61
C THR A 31 -1.28 4.85 8.22
N PRO A 32 -1.48 6.15 8.52
CA PRO A 32 -0.43 6.97 9.09
C PRO A 32 -0.24 6.70 10.59
N ASN A 33 0.66 7.46 11.24
CA ASN A 33 0.93 7.42 12.67
C ASN A 33 1.84 6.26 13.11
N ALA A 34 2.57 5.67 12.17
CA ALA A 34 3.59 4.66 12.44
C ALA A 34 4.69 4.85 11.39
N ALA A 35 5.62 5.77 11.64
CA ALA A 35 6.57 6.23 10.63
C ALA A 35 7.33 5.09 9.95
N ASP A 36 7.92 4.18 10.74
CA ASP A 36 8.63 3.03 10.19
C ASP A 36 7.68 2.03 9.55
N GLY A 37 6.48 1.88 10.11
CA GLY A 37 5.46 0.98 9.58
C GLY A 37 4.97 1.42 8.20
N VAL A 38 4.77 2.72 7.98
CA VAL A 38 4.38 3.24 6.67
C VAL A 38 5.47 2.92 5.64
N GLY A 39 6.74 3.16 5.97
CA GLY A 39 7.85 2.84 5.07
C GLY A 39 7.96 1.35 4.78
N ASN A 40 7.77 0.49 5.79
CA ASN A 40 7.82 -0.96 5.63
C ASN A 40 6.73 -1.45 4.68
N VAL A 41 5.50 -0.98 4.86
CA VAL A 41 4.37 -1.36 4.01
C VAL A 41 4.59 -0.84 2.59
N PHE A 42 5.01 0.41 2.45
CA PHE A 42 5.27 1.00 1.14
C PHE A 42 6.35 0.24 0.37
N ALA A 43 7.43 -0.16 1.05
CA ALA A 43 8.50 -0.92 0.40
C ALA A 43 7.98 -2.25 -0.18
N MET A 44 7.09 -2.94 0.51
CA MET A 44 6.51 -4.18 0.02
C MET A 44 5.58 -3.94 -1.16
N LEU A 45 4.79 -2.86 -1.14
CA LEU A 45 3.94 -2.50 -2.28
C LEU A 45 4.76 -2.16 -3.51
N VAL A 46 5.86 -1.45 -3.34
CA VAL A 46 6.79 -1.13 -4.43
C VAL A 46 7.39 -2.41 -5.00
N ALA A 47 7.81 -3.35 -4.14
CA ALA A 47 8.36 -4.62 -4.58
C ALA A 47 7.34 -5.43 -5.39
N ALA A 48 6.09 -5.48 -4.94
CA ALA A 48 5.02 -6.17 -5.66
C ALA A 48 4.81 -5.57 -7.05
N LYS A 49 4.73 -4.23 -7.13
CA LYS A 49 4.56 -3.55 -8.40
C LYS A 49 5.75 -3.79 -9.34
N ALA A 50 6.96 -3.65 -8.84
CA ALA A 50 8.17 -3.78 -9.65
C ALA A 50 8.33 -5.19 -10.22
N ASN A 51 7.86 -6.20 -9.50
CA ASN A 51 7.97 -7.60 -9.91
C ASN A 51 6.71 -8.12 -10.61
N GLY A 52 5.71 -7.28 -10.80
CA GLY A 52 4.45 -7.67 -11.45
C GLY A 52 3.69 -8.75 -10.70
N MET A 53 3.82 -8.80 -9.37
CA MET A 53 3.19 -9.84 -8.56
C MET A 53 2.03 -9.27 -7.75
N GLN A 54 1.09 -10.14 -7.38
CA GLN A 54 0.01 -9.75 -6.49
C GLN A 54 0.51 -9.65 -5.05
N ALA A 55 -0.14 -8.80 -4.28
CA ALA A 55 0.07 -8.66 -2.84
C ALA A 55 -1.23 -8.95 -2.11
N TYR A 56 -1.13 -9.55 -0.92
CA TYR A 56 -2.28 -9.65 -0.02
C TYR A 56 -2.31 -8.43 0.87
N VAL A 57 -3.39 -7.65 0.76
CA VAL A 57 -3.51 -6.35 1.42
C VAL A 57 -4.64 -6.40 2.44
N VAL A 58 -4.38 -5.91 3.64
CA VAL A 58 -5.38 -5.78 4.70
C VAL A 58 -5.71 -4.30 4.87
N LEU A 59 -6.99 -3.98 4.82
CA LEU A 59 -7.50 -2.62 5.03
C LEU A 59 -8.16 -2.50 6.40
N ASP A 60 -8.06 -1.33 7.02
CA ASP A 60 -8.77 -1.04 8.26
C ASP A 60 -10.20 -0.51 7.99
N GLY A 61 -10.88 -0.09 9.06
CA GLY A 61 -12.24 0.43 8.94
C GLY A 61 -12.35 1.73 8.16
N ALA A 62 -11.26 2.45 7.94
CA ALA A 62 -11.19 3.66 7.12
C ALA A 62 -10.71 3.35 5.69
N ASN A 63 -10.63 2.08 5.32
CA ASN A 63 -10.13 1.62 4.02
C ASN A 63 -8.67 2.03 3.76
N GLN A 64 -7.88 2.15 4.81
CA GLN A 64 -6.45 2.41 4.72
C GLN A 64 -5.68 1.12 4.88
N ILE A 65 -4.52 1.03 4.22
CA ILE A 65 -3.71 -0.18 4.23
C ILE A 65 -2.96 -0.28 5.55
N THR A 66 -3.14 -1.40 6.27
CA THR A 66 -2.47 -1.66 7.53
C THR A 66 -1.41 -2.75 7.44
N GLU A 67 -1.59 -3.72 6.54
CA GLU A 67 -0.68 -4.85 6.39
C GLU A 67 -0.58 -5.26 4.93
N VAL A 68 0.59 -5.77 4.57
CA VAL A 68 0.83 -6.33 3.23
C VAL A 68 1.62 -7.63 3.38
N TYR A 69 1.21 -8.64 2.62
CA TYR A 69 1.92 -9.92 2.50
C TYR A 69 2.22 -10.18 1.03
N LEU A 70 3.37 -10.74 0.77
CA LEU A 70 3.77 -11.15 -0.58
C LEU A 70 3.87 -12.67 -0.73
#